data_1ec152a5117c21977feaea05b6d2bf90
#
_entry.id   1ec152a5117c21977feaea05b6d2bf90
#
_cell.length_a   1.000
_cell.length_b   1.000
_cell.length_c   1.000
_cell.angle_alpha   90.00
_cell.angle_beta   90.00
_cell.angle_gamma   90.00
#
_symmetry.space_group_name_H-M   'P 1'
#
loop_
_entity.id
_entity.type
_entity.pdbx_description
1 polymer ?
#
loop_
_entity_poly.entity_id
_entity_poly.type
_entity_poly.pdbx_seq_one_letter_code
_entity_poly.pdbx_strand_id
1 'polypeptide(L)'
;KRILIEFKFYSPQNKKDESKELVSFRSTGLEMFSLPNSGSDITQTDLYKETDIINLHWVANFLDYISFFEKNTKPVVWTLHDMNPFSGGEHYEEKYLGIDNFGFPIRRQVSEEEITVTKKNIEIKKQALAKVNNLTIVAPSEWLAEEARKSELFKDYPVLCVPYGLDAEIYSPRDQNYSRDLLGISKDKKVILFVADSISNNRKGFVYLKRAFQQLTNKNVVLCAIGQKNSELESINNILELGPIYDERMMSVAYSAADVFVIPSLMDNLPNTVLESIMCGTPVIGFPVGGIPEMIIDGKNGLLTKEISVNSLVETLTDFLDKPERFGKDEIRADALKKYDQKIQAERYISLFKKINGQV
;
A
#
# COMPACT_ATOMS: atom_id res chain seq x y z
N LYS A 1 20.53 -23.61 7.79
CA LYS A 1 20.65 -22.20 8.19
C LYS A 1 19.26 -21.61 8.27
N ARG A 2 18.95 -20.90 9.35
CA ARG A 2 17.62 -20.38 9.63
C ARG A 2 17.56 -18.91 9.30
N ILE A 3 16.52 -18.50 8.56
CA ILE A 3 16.18 -17.10 8.28
C ILE A 3 15.02 -16.74 9.18
N LEU A 4 15.15 -15.66 9.95
CA LEU A 4 14.06 -15.15 10.78
C LEU A 4 13.15 -14.31 9.91
N ILE A 5 11.94 -14.78 9.66
CA ILE A 5 10.95 -14.11 8.80
C ILE A 5 9.78 -13.52 9.61
N GLU A 6 9.63 -13.83 10.90
CA GLU A 6 8.43 -13.43 11.63
C GLU A 6 8.71 -12.96 13.06
N PHE A 7 8.34 -11.70 13.35
CA PHE A 7 8.05 -11.24 14.70
C PHE A 7 6.56 -11.02 14.86
N LYS A 8 5.88 -11.86 15.64
CA LYS A 8 4.51 -11.57 16.09
C LYS A 8 4.51 -10.39 17.05
N PHE A 9 3.66 -9.43 16.77
CA PHE A 9 3.47 -8.21 17.55
C PHE A 9 3.18 -8.50 19.02
N TYR A 10 4.06 -8.07 19.91
CA TYR A 10 3.79 -7.82 21.31
C TYR A 10 3.97 -6.32 21.55
N SER A 11 2.90 -5.55 21.50
CA SER A 11 2.92 -4.15 21.93
C SER A 11 2.90 -4.12 23.45
N PRO A 12 3.91 -3.56 24.13
CA PRO A 12 3.80 -3.28 25.56
C PRO A 12 2.70 -2.24 25.76
N GLN A 13 1.68 -2.57 26.55
CA GLN A 13 0.49 -1.73 26.78
C GLN A 13 0.76 -0.35 27.40
N ASN A 14 1.97 -0.07 27.88
CA ASN A 14 2.30 1.09 28.70
C ASN A 14 2.92 2.30 28.00
N LYS A 15 3.16 2.29 26.66
CA LYS A 15 3.71 3.45 25.93
C LYS A 15 2.70 4.18 25.03
N LYS A 16 1.41 3.84 25.11
CA LYS A 16 0.37 4.48 24.29
C LYS A 16 0.14 5.97 24.59
N ASP A 17 0.49 6.45 25.77
CA ASP A 17 0.19 7.83 26.17
C ASP A 17 1.25 8.84 25.68
N GLU A 18 2.54 8.51 25.74
CA GLU A 18 3.58 9.41 25.25
C GLU A 18 3.50 9.66 23.72
N SER A 19 3.08 8.66 22.95
CA SER A 19 2.92 8.82 21.50
C SER A 19 1.73 9.70 21.13
N LYS A 20 0.69 9.77 21.94
CA LYS A 20 -0.50 10.59 21.69
C LYS A 20 -0.25 12.08 21.92
N GLU A 21 0.48 12.45 22.98
CA GLU A 21 0.88 13.84 23.21
C GLU A 21 1.84 14.35 22.14
N LEU A 22 2.81 13.50 21.73
CA LEU A 22 3.81 13.84 20.72
C LEU A 22 3.24 13.97 19.29
N VAL A 23 1.98 13.63 19.06
CA VAL A 23 1.33 13.68 17.74
C VAL A 23 0.13 14.63 17.73
N SER A 24 -0.17 15.27 18.85
CA SER A 24 -1.30 16.21 18.99
C SER A 24 -1.22 17.47 18.09
N PHE A 25 -0.01 17.79 17.62
CA PHE A 25 0.25 18.90 16.69
C PHE A 25 -0.06 18.58 15.22
N ARG A 26 -0.32 17.31 14.87
CA ARG A 26 -0.64 16.91 13.50
C ARG A 26 -2.13 17.10 13.19
N SER A 27 -2.43 17.45 11.96
CA SER A 27 -3.81 17.51 11.49
C SER A 27 -4.52 16.17 11.64
N THR A 28 -5.80 16.19 11.97
CA THR A 28 -6.64 14.98 12.00
C THR A 28 -6.85 14.41 10.58
N GLY A 29 -7.04 13.11 10.46
CA GLY A 29 -7.27 12.44 9.18
C GLY A 29 -6.01 12.07 8.40
N LEU A 30 -4.82 12.28 8.98
CA LEU A 30 -3.55 11.78 8.45
C LEU A 30 -3.31 10.34 8.91
N GLU A 31 -2.47 9.62 8.16
CA GLU A 31 -1.96 8.30 8.53
C GLU A 31 -1.17 8.34 9.84
N MET A 32 -0.93 7.16 10.41
CA MET A 32 -0.17 7.05 11.65
C MET A 32 1.23 7.68 11.51
N PHE A 33 1.74 8.14 12.64
CA PHE A 33 3.10 8.64 12.79
C PHE A 33 3.83 7.79 13.82
N SER A 34 5.00 7.26 13.49
CA SER A 34 5.72 6.31 14.32
C SER A 34 7.10 6.79 14.70
N LEU A 35 7.41 6.70 15.99
CA LEU A 35 8.69 7.11 16.54
C LEU A 35 9.74 5.99 16.37
N PRO A 36 11.05 6.35 16.25
CA PRO A 36 12.14 5.39 16.07
C PRO A 36 12.60 4.71 17.37
N ASN A 37 11.94 4.94 18.47
CA ASN A 37 12.26 4.41 19.79
C ASN A 37 11.13 3.54 20.33
N SER A 38 11.50 2.40 20.88
CA SER A 38 10.56 1.49 21.55
C SER A 38 11.23 0.88 22.80
N GLY A 39 10.52 0.03 23.52
CA GLY A 39 11.11 -0.67 24.67
C GLY A 39 11.56 -2.11 24.37
N SER A 40 11.54 -2.54 23.11
CA SER A 40 11.77 -3.94 22.75
C SER A 40 13.19 -4.17 22.24
N ASP A 41 13.95 -5.03 22.95
CA ASP A 41 15.26 -5.51 22.52
C ASP A 41 15.14 -6.93 21.95
N ILE A 42 15.08 -7.04 20.64
CA ILE A 42 14.95 -8.33 19.94
C ILE A 42 16.24 -9.15 19.95
N THR A 43 17.39 -8.53 20.24
CA THR A 43 18.70 -9.23 20.25
C THR A 43 18.83 -10.24 21.39
N GLN A 44 17.97 -10.16 22.40
CA GLN A 44 17.94 -11.09 23.54
C GLN A 44 17.10 -12.34 23.28
N THR A 45 16.31 -12.37 22.21
CA THR A 45 15.43 -13.50 21.90
C THR A 45 16.21 -14.71 21.38
N ASP A 46 15.69 -15.90 21.63
CA ASP A 46 16.31 -17.13 21.12
C ASP A 46 16.25 -17.19 19.59
N LEU A 47 15.18 -16.68 19.00
CA LEU A 47 15.07 -16.51 17.57
C LEU A 47 16.21 -15.70 16.96
N TYR A 48 16.57 -14.57 17.58
CA TYR A 48 17.73 -13.78 17.14
C TYR A 48 19.02 -14.58 17.23
N LYS A 49 19.25 -15.30 18.34
CA LYS A 49 20.48 -16.08 18.54
C LYS A 49 20.66 -17.18 17.50
N GLU A 50 19.57 -17.85 17.11
CA GLU A 50 19.56 -18.98 16.18
C GLU A 50 19.57 -18.60 14.70
N THR A 51 19.38 -17.34 14.34
CA THR A 51 19.33 -16.90 12.93
C THR A 51 20.68 -16.48 12.38
N ASP A 52 20.85 -16.60 11.05
CA ASP A 52 22.02 -16.15 10.30
C ASP A 52 21.80 -14.76 9.68
N ILE A 53 20.57 -14.43 9.30
CA ILE A 53 20.16 -13.15 8.67
C ILE A 53 18.89 -12.66 9.35
N ILE A 54 18.81 -11.36 9.58
CA ILE A 54 17.62 -10.69 10.07
C ILE A 54 16.90 -10.06 8.87
N ASN A 55 15.64 -10.43 8.62
CA ASN A 55 14.78 -9.72 7.68
C ASN A 55 13.78 -8.85 8.45
N LEU A 56 14.04 -7.55 8.44
CA LEU A 56 13.12 -6.57 9.03
C LEU A 56 12.02 -6.23 8.03
N HIS A 57 10.78 -6.19 8.49
CA HIS A 57 9.64 -5.70 7.76
C HIS A 57 9.13 -4.40 8.40
N TRP A 58 7.85 -4.32 8.68
CA TRP A 58 7.25 -3.15 9.32
C TRP A 58 7.60 -3.10 10.81
N VAL A 59 8.58 -2.28 11.17
CA VAL A 59 9.16 -2.20 12.54
C VAL A 59 8.69 -0.99 13.35
N ALA A 60 7.77 -0.22 12.81
CA ALA A 60 7.25 0.99 13.41
C ALA A 60 6.68 0.74 14.83
N ASN A 61 7.07 1.57 15.79
CA ASN A 61 6.69 1.45 17.22
C ASN A 61 7.11 0.12 17.88
N PHE A 62 7.92 -0.70 17.20
CA PHE A 62 8.36 -2.00 17.70
C PHE A 62 9.86 -2.05 17.97
N LEU A 63 10.68 -1.64 16.98
CA LEU A 63 12.12 -1.67 17.07
C LEU A 63 12.68 -0.37 17.68
N ASP A 64 13.52 -0.50 18.71
CA ASP A 64 14.40 0.60 19.14
C ASP A 64 15.62 0.63 18.23
N TYR A 65 15.72 1.65 17.39
CA TYR A 65 16.74 1.73 16.34
C TYR A 65 18.14 1.75 16.94
N ILE A 66 18.39 2.60 17.95
CA ILE A 66 19.73 2.77 18.54
C ILE A 66 20.20 1.46 19.16
N SER A 67 19.43 0.89 20.09
CA SER A 67 19.83 -0.31 20.81
C SER A 67 19.95 -1.53 19.91
N PHE A 68 19.08 -1.66 18.89
CA PHE A 68 19.16 -2.76 17.94
C PHE A 68 20.42 -2.69 17.09
N PHE A 69 20.68 -1.57 16.40
CA PHE A 69 21.80 -1.45 15.50
C PHE A 69 23.14 -1.38 16.22
N GLU A 70 23.18 -0.93 17.47
CA GLU A 70 24.38 -0.99 18.33
C GLU A 70 24.77 -2.44 18.70
N LYS A 71 23.77 -3.28 18.99
CA LYS A 71 23.98 -4.67 19.46
C LYS A 71 24.03 -5.69 18.34
N ASN A 72 23.38 -5.40 17.20
CA ASN A 72 23.28 -6.35 16.11
C ASN A 72 24.61 -6.56 15.38
N THR A 73 25.01 -7.84 15.27
CA THR A 73 26.21 -8.26 14.54
C THR A 73 25.88 -9.03 13.26
N LYS A 74 24.60 -9.31 13.00
CA LYS A 74 24.16 -10.13 11.88
C LYS A 74 23.81 -9.29 10.66
N PRO A 75 23.93 -9.83 9.44
CA PRO A 75 23.42 -9.17 8.26
C PRO A 75 21.93 -8.85 8.38
N VAL A 76 21.55 -7.67 7.93
CA VAL A 76 20.16 -7.21 7.94
C VAL A 76 19.69 -6.98 6.51
N VAL A 77 18.57 -7.56 6.16
CA VAL A 77 17.75 -7.20 5.00
C VAL A 77 16.56 -6.42 5.54
N TRP A 78 16.36 -5.18 5.10
CA TRP A 78 15.22 -4.39 5.53
C TRP A 78 14.25 -4.22 4.38
N THR A 79 13.14 -4.96 4.44
CA THR A 79 12.06 -4.90 3.48
C THR A 79 11.14 -3.74 3.84
N LEU A 80 11.13 -2.73 2.98
CA LEU A 80 10.29 -1.55 3.13
C LEU A 80 8.85 -1.87 2.70
N HIS A 81 7.88 -1.36 3.46
CA HIS A 81 6.46 -1.38 3.09
C HIS A 81 5.93 0.03 2.84
N ASP A 82 6.58 1.01 3.45
CA ASP A 82 6.28 2.43 3.39
C ASP A 82 7.56 3.25 3.60
N MET A 83 7.42 4.56 3.73
CA MET A 83 8.55 5.49 3.89
C MET A 83 9.02 5.63 5.35
N ASN A 84 8.32 5.06 6.34
CA ASN A 84 8.66 5.25 7.76
C ASN A 84 10.12 4.92 8.09
N PRO A 85 10.74 3.86 7.56
CA PRO A 85 12.14 3.54 7.87
C PRO A 85 13.12 4.67 7.58
N PHE A 86 12.88 5.48 6.55
CA PHE A 86 13.77 6.58 6.15
C PHE A 86 13.14 7.98 6.24
N SER A 87 11.91 8.10 6.73
CA SER A 87 11.25 9.37 7.06
C SER A 87 11.47 9.77 8.52
N GLY A 88 10.99 10.93 8.90
CA GLY A 88 11.02 11.39 10.30
C GLY A 88 9.87 10.88 11.17
N GLY A 89 9.12 9.88 10.69
CA GLY A 89 8.01 9.27 11.43
C GLY A 89 6.76 9.01 10.58
N GLU A 90 6.59 9.70 9.47
CA GLU A 90 5.50 9.47 8.52
C GLU A 90 5.68 8.13 7.80
N HIS A 91 4.55 7.45 7.52
CA HIS A 91 4.52 6.24 6.69
C HIS A 91 4.45 6.57 5.21
N TYR A 92 3.85 7.71 4.88
CA TYR A 92 3.78 8.27 3.53
C TYR A 92 3.96 9.79 3.59
N GLU A 93 4.54 10.38 2.56
CA GLU A 93 4.55 11.82 2.39
C GLU A 93 3.15 12.30 1.98
N GLU A 94 2.29 12.56 2.96
CA GLU A 94 0.92 13.01 2.71
C GLU A 94 0.89 14.51 2.38
N LYS A 95 0.96 14.80 1.08
CA LYS A 95 0.98 16.19 0.57
C LYS A 95 -0.38 16.87 0.62
N TYR A 96 -1.46 16.09 0.72
CA TYR A 96 -2.82 16.58 0.55
C TYR A 96 -3.72 16.13 1.71
N LEU A 97 -4.58 17.05 2.14
CA LEU A 97 -5.59 16.80 3.16
C LEU A 97 -6.91 17.48 2.77
N GLY A 98 -7.87 16.65 2.37
CA GLY A 98 -9.17 17.13 1.88
C GLY A 98 -9.21 17.43 0.38
N ILE A 99 -10.34 17.95 -0.05
CA ILE A 99 -10.68 18.24 -1.44
C ILE A 99 -11.45 19.56 -1.51
N ASP A 100 -11.12 20.41 -2.47
CA ASP A 100 -11.80 21.69 -2.67
C ASP A 100 -13.16 21.56 -3.40
N ASN A 101 -13.82 22.67 -3.60
CA ASN A 101 -15.13 22.71 -4.28
C ASN A 101 -15.04 22.37 -5.77
N PHE A 102 -13.87 22.52 -6.37
CA PHE A 102 -13.61 22.22 -7.79
C PHE A 102 -13.17 20.78 -8.02
N GLY A 103 -12.95 20.01 -6.93
CA GLY A 103 -12.54 18.60 -7.02
C GLY A 103 -11.04 18.38 -7.05
N PHE A 104 -10.23 19.38 -6.67
CA PHE A 104 -8.78 19.28 -6.54
C PHE A 104 -8.33 19.01 -5.11
N PRO A 105 -7.17 18.36 -4.91
CA PRO A 105 -6.63 18.13 -3.58
C PRO A 105 -6.17 19.43 -2.91
N ILE A 106 -6.51 19.60 -1.65
CA ILE A 106 -6.04 20.72 -0.84
C ILE A 106 -4.68 20.36 -0.27
N ARG A 107 -3.67 21.23 -0.53
CA ARG A 107 -2.32 21.00 0.00
C ARG A 107 -2.31 21.13 1.52
N ARG A 108 -1.71 20.13 2.18
CA ARG A 108 -1.55 20.10 3.63
C ARG A 108 -0.58 21.20 4.10
N GLN A 109 -0.90 21.81 5.22
CA GLN A 109 0.02 22.68 5.97
C GLN A 109 0.74 21.83 7.02
N VAL A 110 2.06 21.96 7.10
CA VAL A 110 2.92 21.25 8.07
C VAL A 110 3.31 22.27 9.15
N SER A 111 3.12 21.94 10.44
CA SER A 111 3.45 22.85 11.54
C SER A 111 4.96 22.86 11.84
N GLU A 112 5.44 23.92 12.53
CA GLU A 112 6.84 24.03 12.97
C GLU A 112 7.21 22.92 13.97
N GLU A 113 6.25 22.52 14.81
CA GLU A 113 6.41 21.40 15.74
C GLU A 113 6.62 20.10 14.99
N GLU A 114 5.83 19.84 13.95
CA GLU A 114 5.95 18.66 13.12
C GLU A 114 7.31 18.58 12.40
N ILE A 115 7.78 19.70 11.87
CA ILE A 115 9.10 19.82 11.25
C ILE A 115 10.20 19.51 12.27
N THR A 116 10.07 20.03 13.48
CA THR A 116 11.06 19.84 14.56
C THR A 116 11.15 18.38 14.99
N VAL A 117 10.00 17.73 15.22
CA VAL A 117 9.95 16.30 15.58
C VAL A 117 10.49 15.42 14.45
N THR A 118 10.13 15.73 13.21
CA THR A 118 10.63 15.02 12.02
C THR A 118 12.17 15.07 11.95
N LYS A 119 12.77 16.25 12.09
CA LYS A 119 14.23 16.42 12.09
C LYS A 119 14.90 15.64 13.21
N LYS A 120 14.36 15.72 14.44
CA LYS A 120 14.85 14.96 15.59
C LYS A 120 14.86 13.45 15.34
N ASN A 121 13.77 12.93 14.79
CA ASN A 121 13.66 11.49 14.51
C ASN A 121 14.63 11.03 13.41
N ILE A 122 14.83 11.84 12.38
CA ILE A 122 15.84 11.56 11.34
C ILE A 122 17.24 11.50 11.97
N GLU A 123 17.57 12.43 12.86
CA GLU A 123 18.88 12.44 13.54
C GLU A 123 19.09 11.20 14.40
N ILE A 124 18.07 10.75 15.15
CA ILE A 124 18.13 9.50 15.92
C ILE A 124 18.41 8.31 15.00
N LYS A 125 17.72 8.22 13.84
CA LYS A 125 17.93 7.15 12.86
C LYS A 125 19.34 7.22 12.24
N LYS A 126 19.85 8.41 11.93
CA LYS A 126 21.23 8.61 11.45
C LYS A 126 22.25 8.09 12.46
N GLN A 127 22.11 8.45 13.73
CA GLN A 127 22.99 7.98 14.79
C GLN A 127 22.97 6.45 14.90
N ALA A 128 21.78 5.84 14.85
CA ALA A 128 21.62 4.40 14.90
C ALA A 128 22.33 3.69 13.73
N LEU A 129 22.30 4.27 12.54
CA LEU A 129 22.86 3.67 11.32
C LEU A 129 24.32 4.03 11.05
N ALA A 130 24.91 4.97 11.78
CA ALA A 130 26.22 5.55 11.49
C ALA A 130 27.38 4.55 11.38
N LYS A 131 27.29 3.39 12.03
CA LYS A 131 28.33 2.34 12.02
C LYS A 131 27.86 1.04 11.38
N VAL A 132 26.67 1.03 10.80
CA VAL A 132 26.07 -0.17 10.17
C VAL A 132 26.62 -0.33 8.77
N ASN A 133 27.20 -1.49 8.47
CA ASN A 133 27.77 -1.79 7.15
C ASN A 133 27.22 -3.09 6.52
N ASN A 134 26.37 -3.80 7.25
CA ASN A 134 25.81 -5.09 6.87
C ASN A 134 24.28 -5.01 6.61
N LEU A 135 23.83 -3.88 6.10
CA LEU A 135 22.43 -3.58 5.81
C LEU A 135 22.17 -3.56 4.29
N THR A 136 21.14 -4.28 3.87
CA THR A 136 20.59 -4.25 2.50
C THR A 136 19.13 -3.85 2.57
N ILE A 137 18.73 -2.88 1.77
CA ILE A 137 17.35 -2.39 1.68
C ILE A 137 16.65 -3.10 0.53
N VAL A 138 15.41 -3.51 0.75
CA VAL A 138 14.53 -4.07 -0.29
C VAL A 138 13.25 -3.25 -0.30
N ALA A 139 12.88 -2.73 -1.47
CA ALA A 139 11.62 -2.02 -1.69
C ALA A 139 10.72 -2.82 -2.65
N PRO A 140 9.39 -2.78 -2.49
CA PRO A 140 8.49 -3.52 -3.37
C PRO A 140 8.21 -2.82 -4.70
N SER A 141 8.53 -1.53 -4.83
CA SER A 141 8.41 -0.73 -6.07
C SER A 141 9.71 -0.01 -6.38
N GLU A 142 9.95 0.30 -7.66
CA GLU A 142 11.09 1.15 -8.03
C GLU A 142 10.91 2.57 -7.50
N TRP A 143 9.66 3.09 -7.46
CA TRP A 143 9.37 4.38 -6.83
C TRP A 143 9.90 4.44 -5.38
N LEU A 144 9.53 3.47 -4.53
CA LEU A 144 10.00 3.46 -3.13
C LEU A 144 11.51 3.21 -3.04
N ALA A 145 12.06 2.38 -3.94
CA ALA A 145 13.50 2.16 -4.02
C ALA A 145 14.25 3.46 -4.36
N GLU A 146 13.74 4.25 -5.29
CA GLU A 146 14.32 5.56 -5.64
C GLU A 146 14.21 6.56 -4.48
N GLU A 147 13.07 6.63 -3.80
CA GLU A 147 12.92 7.50 -2.63
C GLU A 147 13.88 7.08 -1.51
N ALA A 148 14.06 5.78 -1.29
CA ALA A 148 15.05 5.26 -0.34
C ALA A 148 16.49 5.63 -0.73
N ARG A 149 16.88 5.47 -2.00
CA ARG A 149 18.21 5.86 -2.52
C ARG A 149 18.49 7.36 -2.42
N LYS A 150 17.47 8.21 -2.53
CA LYS A 150 17.57 9.67 -2.36
C LYS A 150 17.63 10.09 -0.89
N SER A 151 17.16 9.23 0.02
CA SER A 151 17.08 9.57 1.45
C SER A 151 18.47 9.71 2.08
N GLU A 152 18.61 10.62 3.05
CA GLU A 152 19.85 10.78 3.80
C GLU A 152 20.24 9.52 4.59
N LEU A 153 19.28 8.65 4.89
CA LEU A 153 19.47 7.46 5.70
C LEU A 153 19.94 6.24 4.90
N PHE A 154 19.50 6.10 3.65
CA PHE A 154 19.73 4.88 2.87
C PHE A 154 20.55 5.07 1.60
N LYS A 155 20.94 6.29 1.24
CA LYS A 155 21.71 6.60 0.01
C LYS A 155 23.02 5.82 -0.14
N ASP A 156 23.64 5.43 0.96
CA ASP A 156 24.93 4.74 0.97
C ASP A 156 24.79 3.21 1.12
N TYR A 157 23.56 2.68 1.19
CA TYR A 157 23.29 1.24 1.28
C TYR A 157 22.80 0.66 -0.06
N PRO A 158 23.04 -0.64 -0.30
CA PRO A 158 22.41 -1.32 -1.43
C PRO A 158 20.88 -1.30 -1.31
N VAL A 159 20.20 -0.80 -2.34
CA VAL A 159 18.73 -0.78 -2.44
C VAL A 159 18.29 -1.59 -3.64
N LEU A 160 17.53 -2.66 -3.40
CA LEU A 160 17.02 -3.59 -4.40
C LEU A 160 15.50 -3.46 -4.51
N CYS A 161 14.94 -3.72 -5.71
CA CYS A 161 13.50 -3.81 -5.91
C CYS A 161 13.08 -5.29 -6.01
N VAL A 162 12.18 -5.70 -5.09
CA VAL A 162 11.55 -7.03 -5.09
C VAL A 162 10.05 -6.83 -4.88
N PRO A 163 9.25 -6.82 -5.97
CA PRO A 163 7.80 -6.64 -5.87
C PRO A 163 7.12 -7.68 -4.99
N TYR A 164 5.99 -7.31 -4.41
CA TYR A 164 5.12 -8.26 -3.72
C TYR A 164 4.65 -9.35 -4.67
N GLY A 165 4.44 -10.54 -4.11
CA GLY A 165 3.85 -11.67 -4.81
C GLY A 165 2.55 -12.09 -4.11
N LEU A 166 1.58 -12.51 -4.90
CA LEU A 166 0.32 -13.07 -4.44
C LEU A 166 0.17 -14.53 -4.84
N ASP A 167 -0.66 -15.25 -4.08
CA ASP A 167 -1.05 -16.62 -4.41
C ASP A 167 -1.97 -16.62 -5.65
N ALA A 168 -1.45 -17.17 -6.75
CA ALA A 168 -2.15 -17.22 -8.03
C ALA A 168 -3.36 -18.17 -8.05
N GLU A 169 -3.50 -19.07 -7.08
CA GLU A 169 -4.68 -19.94 -6.94
C GLU A 169 -5.81 -19.24 -6.18
N ILE A 170 -5.45 -18.44 -5.20
CA ILE A 170 -6.41 -17.63 -4.43
C ILE A 170 -6.92 -16.47 -5.28
N TYR A 171 -6.00 -15.63 -5.78
CA TYR A 171 -6.34 -14.49 -6.63
C TYR A 171 -6.36 -14.94 -8.11
N SER A 172 -7.52 -15.41 -8.55
CA SER A 172 -7.75 -15.90 -9.91
C SER A 172 -9.14 -15.50 -10.40
N PRO A 173 -9.32 -15.34 -11.73
CA PRO A 173 -10.62 -15.03 -12.29
C PRO A 173 -11.68 -16.06 -11.89
N ARG A 174 -12.83 -15.58 -11.49
CA ARG A 174 -14.05 -16.37 -11.26
C ARG A 174 -15.09 -16.02 -12.32
N ASP A 175 -16.08 -16.86 -12.51
CA ASP A 175 -17.20 -16.50 -13.35
C ASP A 175 -17.86 -15.23 -12.84
N GLN A 176 -17.97 -14.21 -13.70
CA GLN A 176 -18.45 -12.88 -13.33
C GLN A 176 -19.92 -12.89 -12.91
N ASN A 177 -20.75 -13.67 -13.61
CA ASN A 177 -22.17 -13.74 -13.30
C ASN A 177 -22.43 -14.44 -11.97
N TYR A 178 -21.70 -15.53 -11.72
CA TYR A 178 -21.75 -16.22 -10.44
C TYR A 178 -21.24 -15.33 -9.29
N SER A 179 -20.17 -14.59 -9.52
CA SER A 179 -19.63 -13.65 -8.53
C SER A 179 -20.61 -12.53 -8.20
N ARG A 180 -21.33 -12.01 -9.19
CA ARG A 180 -22.38 -11.01 -9.00
C ARG A 180 -23.58 -11.58 -8.24
N ASP A 181 -24.00 -12.79 -8.55
CA ASP A 181 -25.09 -13.47 -7.83
C ASP A 181 -24.76 -13.63 -6.34
N LEU A 182 -23.52 -14.04 -6.01
CA LEU A 182 -23.06 -14.17 -4.61
C LEU A 182 -23.07 -12.83 -3.86
N LEU A 183 -22.79 -11.74 -4.52
CA LEU A 183 -22.72 -10.41 -3.92
C LEU A 183 -24.02 -9.61 -4.02
N GLY A 184 -25.07 -10.20 -4.60
CA GLY A 184 -26.37 -9.53 -4.80
C GLY A 184 -26.32 -8.37 -5.81
N ILE A 185 -25.39 -8.42 -6.79
CA ILE A 185 -25.20 -7.41 -7.81
C ILE A 185 -25.96 -7.81 -9.09
N SER A 186 -26.75 -6.89 -9.64
CA SER A 186 -27.48 -7.14 -10.89
C SER A 186 -26.54 -7.32 -12.09
N LYS A 187 -26.80 -8.34 -12.92
CA LYS A 187 -25.94 -8.73 -14.07
C LYS A 187 -25.94 -7.72 -15.21
N ASP A 188 -26.98 -6.92 -15.31
CA ASP A 188 -27.15 -5.87 -16.35
C ASP A 188 -26.38 -4.58 -16.02
N LYS A 189 -25.89 -4.42 -14.78
CA LYS A 189 -25.16 -3.25 -14.34
C LYS A 189 -23.67 -3.32 -14.70
N LYS A 190 -23.06 -2.16 -14.94
CA LYS A 190 -21.61 -2.00 -14.89
C LYS A 190 -21.17 -1.79 -13.45
N VAL A 191 -20.12 -2.48 -13.05
CA VAL A 191 -19.66 -2.53 -11.66
C VAL A 191 -18.30 -1.84 -11.53
N ILE A 192 -18.27 -0.73 -10.81
CA ILE A 192 -17.06 -0.07 -10.33
C ILE A 192 -16.79 -0.58 -8.91
N LEU A 193 -15.60 -1.11 -8.66
CA LEU A 193 -15.21 -1.59 -7.34
C LEU A 193 -14.22 -0.63 -6.68
N PHE A 194 -14.41 -0.38 -5.39
CA PHE A 194 -13.45 0.30 -4.51
C PHE A 194 -13.17 -0.59 -3.30
N VAL A 195 -11.91 -0.65 -2.88
CA VAL A 195 -11.48 -1.45 -1.72
C VAL A 195 -10.53 -0.63 -0.85
N ALA A 196 -10.83 -0.53 0.44
CA ALA A 196 -9.93 0.04 1.45
C ALA A 196 -10.27 -0.52 2.83
N ASP A 197 -9.29 -0.54 3.75
CA ASP A 197 -9.53 -0.88 5.15
C ASP A 197 -10.61 0.03 5.75
N SER A 198 -10.47 1.34 5.54
CA SER A 198 -11.44 2.35 5.93
C SER A 198 -11.78 3.22 4.73
N ILE A 199 -13.07 3.30 4.41
CA ILE A 199 -13.60 4.15 3.34
C ILE A 199 -13.38 5.64 3.67
N SER A 200 -13.30 6.00 4.95
CA SER A 200 -13.08 7.36 5.42
C SER A 200 -11.60 7.80 5.44
N ASN A 201 -10.67 6.91 5.13
CA ASN A 201 -9.25 7.27 5.07
C ASN A 201 -9.00 8.26 3.92
N ASN A 202 -8.55 9.48 4.28
CA ASN A 202 -8.33 10.57 3.31
C ASN A 202 -7.33 10.19 2.22
N ARG A 203 -6.22 9.51 2.58
CA ARG A 203 -5.20 9.08 1.64
C ARG A 203 -5.73 8.12 0.57
N LYS A 204 -6.72 7.27 0.91
CA LYS A 204 -7.34 6.32 -0.03
C LYS A 204 -8.29 7.00 -1.04
N GLY A 205 -8.62 8.28 -0.84
CA GLY A 205 -9.24 9.12 -1.84
C GLY A 205 -10.67 8.77 -2.23
N PHE A 206 -11.40 8.01 -1.43
CA PHE A 206 -12.78 7.62 -1.75
C PHE A 206 -13.69 8.81 -2.08
N VAL A 207 -13.44 9.96 -1.47
CA VAL A 207 -14.22 11.19 -1.70
C VAL A 207 -14.16 11.63 -3.17
N TYR A 208 -13.04 11.42 -3.86
CA TYR A 208 -12.89 11.71 -5.29
C TYR A 208 -13.76 10.77 -6.13
N LEU A 209 -13.70 9.47 -5.83
CA LEU A 209 -14.53 8.48 -6.53
C LEU A 209 -16.01 8.71 -6.29
N LYS A 210 -16.43 8.99 -5.05
CA LYS A 210 -17.81 9.32 -4.69
C LYS A 210 -18.33 10.51 -5.52
N ARG A 211 -17.56 11.62 -5.57
CA ARG A 211 -17.93 12.80 -6.37
C ARG A 211 -17.92 12.54 -7.87
N ALA A 212 -16.94 11.79 -8.37
CA ALA A 212 -16.88 11.42 -9.78
C ALA A 212 -18.08 10.52 -10.16
N PHE A 213 -18.40 9.51 -9.36
CA PHE A 213 -19.53 8.62 -9.57
C PHE A 213 -20.86 9.36 -9.67
N GLN A 214 -21.07 10.37 -8.81
CA GLN A 214 -22.28 11.21 -8.84
C GLN A 214 -22.43 12.03 -10.13
N GLN A 215 -21.30 12.35 -10.80
CA GLN A 215 -21.28 13.11 -12.06
C GLN A 215 -21.41 12.23 -13.31
N LEU A 216 -21.30 10.88 -13.18
CA LEU A 216 -21.47 10.00 -14.32
C LEU A 216 -22.90 10.12 -14.90
N THR A 217 -22.97 10.29 -16.22
CA THR A 217 -24.24 10.35 -16.96
C THR A 217 -24.86 8.99 -17.14
N ASN A 218 -24.05 7.94 -17.26
CA ASN A 218 -24.51 6.56 -17.37
C ASN A 218 -25.11 6.09 -16.04
N LYS A 219 -26.43 5.90 -15.99
CA LYS A 219 -27.16 5.45 -14.79
C LYS A 219 -27.19 3.92 -14.64
N ASN A 220 -26.65 3.18 -15.61
CA ASN A 220 -26.54 1.72 -15.53
C ASN A 220 -25.26 1.25 -14.87
N VAL A 221 -24.76 2.02 -13.91
CA VAL A 221 -23.51 1.75 -13.17
C VAL A 221 -23.82 1.63 -11.67
N VAL A 222 -23.17 0.69 -11.00
CA VAL A 222 -23.16 0.56 -9.54
C VAL A 222 -21.73 0.69 -9.02
N LEU A 223 -21.57 1.43 -7.92
CA LEU A 223 -20.32 1.51 -7.18
C LEU A 223 -20.39 0.55 -5.99
N CYS A 224 -19.56 -0.47 -6.01
CA CYS A 224 -19.39 -1.40 -4.89
C CYS A 224 -18.21 -0.94 -4.04
N ALA A 225 -18.44 -0.73 -2.74
CA ALA A 225 -17.41 -0.33 -1.80
C ALA A 225 -17.18 -1.41 -0.74
N ILE A 226 -15.92 -1.85 -0.59
CA ILE A 226 -15.48 -2.82 0.42
C ILE A 226 -14.60 -2.09 1.44
N GLY A 227 -14.93 -2.26 2.72
CA GLY A 227 -14.18 -1.68 3.83
C GLY A 227 -15.08 -1.40 5.03
N GLN A 228 -14.52 -0.78 6.07
CA GLN A 228 -15.33 -0.35 7.21
C GLN A 228 -16.37 0.66 6.74
N LYS A 229 -17.63 0.39 7.10
CA LYS A 229 -18.78 1.16 6.66
C LYS A 229 -18.67 2.65 7.04
N ASN A 230 -19.20 3.48 6.15
CA ASN A 230 -19.38 4.90 6.40
C ASN A 230 -20.87 5.24 6.24
N SER A 231 -21.53 5.63 7.33
CA SER A 231 -22.97 5.98 7.36
C SER A 231 -23.39 7.07 6.36
N GLU A 232 -22.43 7.89 5.88
CA GLU A 232 -22.71 8.92 4.87
C GLU A 232 -23.05 8.37 3.47
N LEU A 233 -22.81 7.08 3.21
CA LEU A 233 -23.05 6.46 1.92
C LEU A 233 -24.44 5.84 1.77
N GLU A 234 -25.12 5.56 2.87
CA GLU A 234 -26.44 4.89 2.89
C GLU A 234 -27.52 5.67 2.11
N SER A 235 -27.33 6.96 1.85
CA SER A 235 -28.28 7.83 1.15
C SER A 235 -28.00 8.00 -0.35
N ILE A 236 -26.93 7.39 -0.90
CA ILE A 236 -26.55 7.59 -2.30
C ILE A 236 -27.04 6.42 -3.16
N ASN A 237 -27.87 6.71 -4.13
CA ASN A 237 -28.39 5.70 -5.06
C ASN A 237 -27.26 5.03 -5.87
N ASN A 238 -27.40 3.71 -6.09
CA ASN A 238 -26.44 2.89 -6.83
C ASN A 238 -25.04 2.77 -6.16
N ILE A 239 -24.90 3.02 -4.87
CA ILE A 239 -23.75 2.61 -4.08
C ILE A 239 -24.13 1.41 -3.24
N LEU A 240 -23.37 0.34 -3.34
CA LEU A 240 -23.51 -0.89 -2.58
C LEU A 240 -22.33 -1.04 -1.64
N GLU A 241 -22.57 -0.89 -0.34
CA GLU A 241 -21.56 -1.14 0.68
C GLU A 241 -21.57 -2.62 1.09
N LEU A 242 -20.53 -3.35 0.72
CA LEU A 242 -20.37 -4.77 1.04
C LEU A 242 -19.80 -5.02 2.45
N GLY A 243 -19.35 -3.96 3.13
CA GLY A 243 -18.65 -4.08 4.41
C GLY A 243 -17.24 -4.64 4.24
N PRO A 244 -16.53 -4.92 5.35
CA PRO A 244 -15.17 -5.49 5.29
C PRO A 244 -15.23 -6.96 4.90
N ILE A 245 -14.37 -7.36 3.96
CA ILE A 245 -14.18 -8.75 3.55
C ILE A 245 -12.76 -9.15 3.93
N TYR A 246 -12.63 -10.15 4.81
CA TYR A 246 -11.33 -10.63 5.31
C TYR A 246 -10.88 -11.94 4.66
N ASP A 247 -11.78 -12.64 4.00
CA ASP A 247 -11.45 -13.87 3.26
C ASP A 247 -10.93 -13.53 1.86
N GLU A 248 -9.69 -13.94 1.56
CA GLU A 248 -9.01 -13.63 0.30
C GLU A 248 -9.73 -14.25 -0.92
N ARG A 249 -10.40 -15.40 -0.76
CA ARG A 249 -11.16 -16.01 -1.84
C ARG A 249 -12.43 -15.22 -2.14
N MET A 250 -13.06 -14.68 -1.10
CA MET A 250 -14.19 -13.75 -1.28
C MET A 250 -13.74 -12.43 -1.88
N MET A 251 -12.54 -11.95 -1.59
CA MET A 251 -11.95 -10.80 -2.29
C MET A 251 -11.75 -11.11 -3.78
N SER A 252 -11.26 -12.31 -4.13
CA SER A 252 -11.16 -12.75 -5.54
C SER A 252 -12.52 -12.76 -6.25
N VAL A 253 -13.61 -13.16 -5.55
CA VAL A 253 -14.99 -13.05 -6.06
C VAL A 253 -15.37 -11.59 -6.30
N ALA A 254 -15.05 -10.70 -5.36
CA ALA A 254 -15.40 -9.28 -5.50
C ALA A 254 -14.68 -8.61 -6.69
N TYR A 255 -13.39 -8.86 -6.89
CA TYR A 255 -12.66 -8.38 -8.07
C TYR A 255 -13.25 -8.98 -9.35
N SER A 256 -13.58 -10.27 -9.37
CA SER A 256 -14.15 -10.93 -10.56
C SER A 256 -15.55 -10.43 -10.93
N ALA A 257 -16.34 -9.98 -9.96
CA ALA A 257 -17.66 -9.39 -10.17
C ALA A 257 -17.57 -8.00 -10.85
N ALA A 258 -16.47 -7.29 -10.66
CA ALA A 258 -16.28 -5.94 -11.16
C ALA A 258 -15.98 -5.89 -12.67
N ASP A 259 -16.35 -4.78 -13.31
CA ASP A 259 -15.86 -4.42 -14.64
C ASP A 259 -14.53 -3.66 -14.52
N VAL A 260 -14.37 -2.88 -13.44
CA VAL A 260 -13.15 -2.11 -13.16
C VAL A 260 -12.97 -1.91 -11.65
N PHE A 261 -11.73 -2.01 -11.20
CA PHE A 261 -11.32 -1.56 -9.86
C PHE A 261 -10.78 -0.14 -9.93
N VAL A 262 -11.18 0.72 -8.99
CA VAL A 262 -10.70 2.11 -8.94
C VAL A 262 -9.91 2.34 -7.67
N ILE A 263 -8.68 2.82 -7.82
CA ILE A 263 -7.77 3.20 -6.74
C ILE A 263 -7.46 4.70 -6.80
N PRO A 264 -8.30 5.55 -6.19
CA PRO A 264 -8.11 7.00 -6.20
C PRO A 264 -7.19 7.48 -5.07
N SER A 265 -6.22 6.66 -4.68
CA SER A 265 -5.27 6.99 -3.62
C SER A 265 -4.47 8.25 -3.96
N LEU A 266 -4.30 9.14 -2.97
CA LEU A 266 -3.50 10.35 -3.07
C LEU A 266 -2.00 10.08 -2.89
N MET A 267 -1.67 8.95 -2.32
CA MET A 267 -0.32 8.39 -2.18
C MET A 267 -0.44 6.90 -1.87
N ASP A 268 0.31 6.08 -2.58
CA ASP A 268 0.47 4.65 -2.27
C ASP A 268 1.79 4.13 -2.83
N ASN A 269 2.31 3.04 -2.25
CA ASN A 269 3.57 2.44 -2.70
C ASN A 269 3.32 1.38 -3.80
N LEU A 270 3.03 0.15 -3.38
CA LEU A 270 2.64 -0.96 -4.26
C LEU A 270 1.37 -1.59 -3.65
N PRO A 271 0.19 -0.99 -3.88
CA PRO A 271 -1.04 -1.42 -3.20
C PRO A 271 -1.44 -2.85 -3.61
N ASN A 272 -1.56 -3.75 -2.63
CA ASN A 272 -1.99 -5.13 -2.85
C ASN A 272 -3.33 -5.20 -3.59
N THR A 273 -4.25 -4.27 -3.34
CA THR A 273 -5.55 -4.21 -4.00
C THR A 273 -5.46 -4.08 -5.53
N VAL A 274 -4.41 -3.42 -6.05
CA VAL A 274 -4.13 -3.40 -7.50
C VAL A 274 -3.62 -4.76 -7.96
N LEU A 275 -2.69 -5.38 -7.21
CA LEU A 275 -2.19 -6.73 -7.53
C LEU A 275 -3.34 -7.74 -7.56
N GLU A 276 -4.18 -7.73 -6.54
CA GLU A 276 -5.35 -8.60 -6.39
C GLU A 276 -6.29 -8.45 -7.58
N SER A 277 -6.57 -7.20 -7.98
CA SER A 277 -7.43 -6.88 -9.12
C SER A 277 -6.87 -7.45 -10.43
N ILE A 278 -5.61 -7.13 -10.77
CA ILE A 278 -5.01 -7.59 -12.04
C ILE A 278 -4.74 -9.10 -12.05
N MET A 279 -4.47 -9.71 -10.90
CA MET A 279 -4.38 -11.18 -10.77
C MET A 279 -5.74 -11.86 -11.01
N CYS A 280 -6.84 -11.20 -10.69
CA CYS A 280 -8.20 -11.63 -11.05
C CYS A 280 -8.61 -11.23 -12.48
N GLY A 281 -7.72 -10.62 -13.27
CA GLY A 281 -8.00 -10.18 -14.64
C GLY A 281 -8.87 -8.91 -14.72
N THR A 282 -9.05 -8.20 -13.61
CA THR A 282 -9.90 -7.00 -13.57
C THR A 282 -9.05 -5.76 -13.78
N PRO A 283 -9.37 -4.92 -14.80
CA PRO A 283 -8.62 -3.70 -15.10
C PRO A 283 -8.74 -2.67 -13.98
N VAL A 284 -7.75 -1.77 -13.90
CA VAL A 284 -7.63 -0.79 -12.81
C VAL A 284 -7.62 0.63 -13.35
N ILE A 285 -8.34 1.54 -12.67
CA ILE A 285 -8.20 2.99 -12.88
C ILE A 285 -7.60 3.60 -11.63
N GLY A 286 -6.57 4.44 -11.79
CA GLY A 286 -5.89 5.06 -10.64
C GLY A 286 -5.35 6.46 -10.92
N PHE A 287 -5.07 7.20 -9.83
CA PHE A 287 -4.28 8.42 -9.90
C PHE A 287 -2.79 8.09 -10.13
N PRO A 288 -2.05 8.92 -10.89
CA PRO A 288 -0.63 8.68 -11.19
C PRO A 288 0.27 9.09 -10.01
N VAL A 289 0.16 8.39 -8.86
CA VAL A 289 0.90 8.70 -7.63
C VAL A 289 1.70 7.52 -7.12
N GLY A 290 2.84 7.80 -6.50
CA GLY A 290 3.69 6.78 -5.89
C GLY A 290 4.08 5.68 -6.86
N GLY A 291 3.94 4.43 -6.43
CA GLY A 291 4.21 3.24 -7.25
C GLY A 291 3.02 2.77 -8.11
N ILE A 292 1.87 3.43 -8.05
CA ILE A 292 0.68 3.05 -8.87
C ILE A 292 0.99 3.03 -10.37
N PRO A 293 1.72 4.01 -10.96
CA PRO A 293 2.07 3.99 -12.38
C PRO A 293 2.97 2.81 -12.82
N GLU A 294 3.65 2.15 -11.89
CA GLU A 294 4.44 0.94 -12.21
C GLU A 294 3.57 -0.30 -12.39
N MET A 295 2.37 -0.28 -11.82
CA MET A 295 1.42 -1.39 -11.82
C MET A 295 0.37 -1.26 -12.92
N ILE A 296 -0.09 -0.04 -13.19
CA ILE A 296 -1.08 0.27 -14.21
C ILE A 296 -0.37 0.68 -15.50
N ILE A 297 -0.38 -0.23 -16.48
CA ILE A 297 0.13 0.03 -17.82
C ILE A 297 -1.04 0.57 -18.63
N ASP A 298 -1.01 1.88 -18.87
CA ASP A 298 -2.09 2.62 -19.52
C ASP A 298 -2.51 1.98 -20.85
N GLY A 299 -3.79 1.74 -21.02
CA GLY A 299 -4.38 1.08 -22.19
C GLY A 299 -4.19 -0.44 -22.27
N LYS A 300 -3.45 -1.09 -21.34
CA LYS A 300 -3.25 -2.55 -21.31
C LYS A 300 -4.00 -3.24 -20.18
N ASN A 301 -3.68 -2.88 -18.95
CA ASN A 301 -4.34 -3.46 -17.77
C ASN A 301 -5.16 -2.45 -16.97
N GLY A 302 -5.31 -1.24 -17.51
CA GLY A 302 -6.05 -0.18 -16.87
C GLY A 302 -5.80 1.19 -17.50
N LEU A 303 -6.20 2.23 -16.78
CA LEU A 303 -6.02 3.63 -17.17
C LEU A 303 -5.49 4.44 -16.01
N LEU A 304 -4.58 5.36 -16.29
CA LEU A 304 -4.19 6.41 -15.36
C LEU A 304 -4.94 7.71 -15.68
N THR A 305 -5.38 8.41 -14.65
CA THR A 305 -5.93 9.75 -14.83
C THR A 305 -4.82 10.72 -15.23
N LYS A 306 -5.17 11.84 -15.85
CA LYS A 306 -4.18 12.88 -16.22
C LYS A 306 -3.60 13.60 -15.00
N GLU A 307 -4.43 13.74 -13.96
CA GLU A 307 -4.10 14.44 -12.72
C GLU A 307 -4.95 13.95 -11.55
N ILE A 308 -4.62 14.38 -10.34
CA ILE A 308 -5.45 14.15 -9.16
C ILE A 308 -6.60 15.16 -9.16
N SER A 309 -7.74 14.79 -9.75
CA SER A 309 -8.95 15.60 -9.69
C SER A 309 -10.20 14.76 -9.93
N VAL A 310 -11.34 15.26 -9.46
CA VAL A 310 -12.65 14.64 -9.72
C VAL A 310 -12.94 14.61 -11.23
N ASN A 311 -12.68 15.71 -11.92
CA ASN A 311 -12.96 15.81 -13.36
C ASN A 311 -12.13 14.82 -14.17
N SER A 312 -10.82 14.71 -13.88
CA SER A 312 -9.95 13.74 -14.55
C SER A 312 -10.40 12.31 -14.30
N LEU A 313 -10.90 12.01 -13.10
CA LEU A 313 -11.46 10.69 -12.78
C LEU A 313 -12.79 10.44 -13.53
N VAL A 314 -13.66 11.45 -13.67
CA VAL A 314 -14.89 11.37 -14.47
C VAL A 314 -14.57 11.07 -15.93
N GLU A 315 -13.63 11.82 -16.53
CA GLU A 315 -13.19 11.63 -17.91
C GLU A 315 -12.68 10.20 -18.13
N THR A 316 -11.81 9.72 -17.24
CA THR A 316 -11.22 8.38 -17.34
C THR A 316 -12.24 7.27 -17.14
N LEU A 317 -13.16 7.42 -16.18
CA LEU A 317 -14.26 6.47 -15.97
C LEU A 317 -15.20 6.43 -17.17
N THR A 318 -15.53 7.57 -17.75
CA THR A 318 -16.41 7.66 -18.95
C THR A 318 -15.75 6.97 -20.13
N ASP A 319 -14.47 7.26 -20.41
CA ASP A 319 -13.70 6.60 -21.48
C ASP A 319 -13.64 5.08 -21.29
N PHE A 320 -13.47 4.60 -20.04
CA PHE A 320 -13.51 3.18 -19.73
C PHE A 320 -14.90 2.56 -20.01
N LEU A 321 -15.96 3.21 -19.53
CA LEU A 321 -17.33 2.70 -19.63
C LEU A 321 -17.84 2.66 -21.07
N ASP A 322 -17.34 3.52 -21.94
CA ASP A 322 -17.69 3.55 -23.37
C ASP A 322 -17.07 2.38 -24.15
N LYS A 323 -15.91 1.87 -23.73
CA LYS A 323 -15.18 0.79 -24.43
C LYS A 323 -14.49 -0.18 -23.45
N PRO A 324 -15.26 -0.85 -22.57
CA PRO A 324 -14.68 -1.74 -21.56
C PRO A 324 -14.05 -3.01 -22.17
N GLU A 325 -14.51 -3.44 -23.34
CA GLU A 325 -14.07 -4.65 -24.05
C GLU A 325 -12.61 -4.57 -24.55
N ARG A 326 -11.99 -3.38 -24.54
CA ARG A 326 -10.56 -3.23 -24.90
C ARG A 326 -9.61 -3.88 -23.90
N PHE A 327 -10.09 -4.23 -22.71
CA PHE A 327 -9.29 -4.85 -21.65
C PHE A 327 -9.58 -6.35 -21.57
N GLY A 328 -8.66 -7.17 -22.10
CA GLY A 328 -8.75 -8.63 -22.07
C GLY A 328 -8.38 -9.18 -20.69
N LYS A 329 -9.33 -9.84 -20.00
CA LYS A 329 -9.11 -10.38 -18.64
C LYS A 329 -7.96 -11.38 -18.59
N ASP A 330 -7.88 -12.26 -19.59
CA ASP A 330 -6.82 -13.29 -19.66
C ASP A 330 -5.44 -12.67 -19.90
N GLU A 331 -5.35 -11.62 -20.71
CA GLU A 331 -4.11 -10.89 -21.00
C GLU A 331 -3.61 -10.15 -19.76
N ILE A 332 -4.52 -9.45 -19.05
CA ILE A 332 -4.20 -8.76 -17.79
C ILE A 332 -3.62 -9.75 -16.79
N ARG A 333 -4.30 -10.88 -16.58
CA ARG A 333 -3.84 -11.92 -15.67
C ARG A 333 -2.50 -12.52 -16.10
N ALA A 334 -2.36 -12.86 -17.38
CA ALA A 334 -1.12 -13.48 -17.88
C ALA A 334 0.11 -12.58 -17.64
N ASP A 335 -0.04 -11.27 -17.80
CA ASP A 335 1.03 -10.32 -17.54
C ASP A 335 1.26 -10.09 -16.04
N ALA A 336 0.21 -10.11 -15.22
CA ALA A 336 0.32 -10.04 -13.77
C ALA A 336 1.08 -11.25 -13.20
N LEU A 337 0.79 -12.47 -13.64
CA LEU A 337 1.45 -13.69 -13.21
C LEU A 337 2.96 -13.68 -13.46
N LYS A 338 3.41 -13.12 -14.58
CA LYS A 338 4.85 -13.01 -14.91
C LYS A 338 5.64 -12.14 -13.93
N LYS A 339 4.95 -11.27 -13.20
CA LYS A 339 5.57 -10.24 -12.35
C LYS A 339 5.30 -10.46 -10.86
N TYR A 340 4.11 -10.93 -10.53
CA TYR A 340 3.54 -10.87 -9.18
C TYR A 340 3.09 -12.23 -8.63
N ASP A 341 3.49 -13.36 -9.23
CA ASP A 341 3.32 -14.67 -8.59
C ASP A 341 4.26 -14.75 -7.37
N GLN A 342 3.73 -15.19 -6.22
CA GLN A 342 4.49 -15.32 -4.96
C GLN A 342 5.77 -16.16 -5.11
N LYS A 343 5.82 -17.09 -6.06
CA LYS A 343 7.01 -17.90 -6.35
C LYS A 343 8.18 -17.06 -6.85
N ILE A 344 7.88 -16.05 -7.69
CA ILE A 344 8.89 -15.12 -8.22
C ILE A 344 9.48 -14.28 -7.08
N GLN A 345 8.63 -13.77 -6.19
CA GLN A 345 9.09 -13.05 -5.01
C GLN A 345 9.98 -13.93 -4.13
N ALA A 346 9.52 -15.14 -3.83
CA ALA A 346 10.27 -16.10 -3.00
C ALA A 346 11.65 -16.43 -3.61
N GLU A 347 11.73 -16.68 -4.91
CA GLU A 347 12.99 -16.95 -5.61
C GLU A 347 13.97 -15.79 -5.52
N ARG A 348 13.49 -14.54 -5.66
CA ARG A 348 14.31 -13.33 -5.53
C ARG A 348 14.88 -13.19 -4.11
N TYR A 349 14.05 -13.38 -3.07
CA TYR A 349 14.53 -13.35 -1.68
C TYR A 349 15.50 -14.50 -1.37
N ILE A 350 15.23 -15.72 -1.83
CA ILE A 350 16.15 -16.86 -1.65
C ILE A 350 17.51 -16.54 -2.29
N SER A 351 17.52 -16.00 -3.50
CA SER A 351 18.75 -15.59 -4.20
C SER A 351 19.51 -14.51 -3.43
N LEU A 352 18.80 -13.50 -2.92
CA LEU A 352 19.38 -12.45 -2.10
C LEU A 352 20.03 -13.01 -0.82
N PHE A 353 19.30 -13.85 -0.09
CA PHE A 353 19.81 -14.44 1.15
C PHE A 353 21.01 -15.36 0.93
N LYS A 354 21.04 -16.13 -0.17
CA LYS A 354 22.21 -16.93 -0.56
C LYS A 354 23.41 -16.04 -0.82
N LYS A 355 23.24 -14.96 -1.57
CA LYS A 355 24.30 -13.99 -1.85
C LYS A 355 24.88 -13.38 -0.56
N ILE A 356 24.02 -12.94 0.36
CA ILE A 356 24.44 -12.36 1.64
C ILE A 356 25.21 -13.37 2.48
N ASN A 357 24.84 -14.65 2.44
CA ASN A 357 25.53 -15.74 3.15
C ASN A 357 26.80 -16.26 2.44
N GLY A 358 27.22 -15.66 1.34
CA GLY A 358 28.41 -16.11 0.60
C GLY A 358 28.24 -17.51 -0.03
N GLN A 359 27.03 -17.88 -0.42
CA GLN A 359 26.68 -19.19 -1.01
C GLN A 359 26.52 -19.11 -2.54
N VAL A 360 26.91 -18.01 -3.16
CA VAL A 360 26.93 -17.79 -4.63
C VAL A 360 28.29 -17.26 -5.02
#